data_57338387001393facd41dd09a472a703
#
_entry.id   57338387001393facd41dd09a472a703
#
_cell.length_a   1.000
_cell.length_b   1.000
_cell.length_c   1.000
_cell.angle_alpha   90.00
_cell.angle_beta   90.00
_cell.angle_gamma   90.00
#
_symmetry.space_group_name_H-M   'P 1'
#
loop_
_entity.id
_entity.type
_entity.pdbx_description
1 polymer ?
#
loop_
_entity_poly.entity_id
_entity_poly.type
_entity_poly.pdbx_seq_one_letter_code
_entity_poly.pdbx_strand_id
1 'polypeptide(L)'
;MLNKKKMHVSIVLTTCFFALPLFTRAANPPDAAPVILIQNATILTVSHGTIEHGSILIKDGKIAEVGASIKAPKDAQVVDAAGQFVIPGIIDCHSHIAVDGSVNEGSVSVSSIVNIADVLNPDDIDIYRDLAGGVTVANVLHGSANSIGGQTVVIKLRWGLPASRLPFEGAVPGIKFALGENPKRSNFSIPGATPRYPATRMGVEETIRTAFAEARDYKKTWDDFDKRVAAGDKSAISPRRDLRLDPLVEVLEGKRYVHAHCYREDEILMLLRVAKEFGFKVRTLQHVLEGYKVADEIAAAGTGASTFSDWWAYKVEAYDAIPYNAAIMTRRGVVVSINSDDAEEATHLNQEAAKTMKFGGLSHDEALKLVTLNPAIQLGIDKRVGSIDVGKDADLVIYNHDPLSAYAVVQQTLIDGRIYFDRRRDIADRANLEKEKKALMEKEKKAEEKKGEGKPGDKKRGEGKPEGKPEDKPKPPQAASVSGGAL
;
A
#
# COMPACT_ATOMS: atom_id res chain seq x y z
N MET A 1 -15.60 82.53 -37.30
CA MET A 1 -14.93 82.53 -35.97
C MET A 1 -15.90 81.89 -34.97
N LEU A 2 -15.83 80.58 -34.71
CA LEU A 2 -16.60 79.92 -33.66
C LEU A 2 -15.70 78.97 -32.87
N ASN A 3 -15.54 79.26 -31.62
CA ASN A 3 -14.71 78.59 -30.64
C ASN A 3 -15.39 77.31 -30.18
N LYS A 4 -14.79 76.11 -30.45
CA LYS A 4 -15.26 74.82 -29.90
C LYS A 4 -14.47 74.52 -28.63
N LYS A 5 -15.13 74.68 -27.46
CA LYS A 5 -14.67 74.17 -26.18
C LYS A 5 -14.81 72.63 -26.17
N LYS A 6 -13.71 71.91 -26.04
CA LYS A 6 -13.69 70.50 -25.74
C LYS A 6 -13.91 70.27 -24.23
N MET A 7 -14.99 69.60 -23.90
CA MET A 7 -15.31 69.17 -22.53
C MET A 7 -14.67 67.81 -22.29
N HIS A 8 -13.69 67.73 -21.39
CA HIS A 8 -13.09 66.45 -20.94
C HIS A 8 -13.94 65.89 -19.78
N VAL A 9 -14.59 64.79 -20.00
CA VAL A 9 -15.22 64.00 -18.94
C VAL A 9 -14.21 63.01 -18.43
N SER A 10 -13.70 63.23 -17.23
CA SER A 10 -12.86 62.26 -16.52
C SER A 10 -13.77 61.26 -15.78
N ILE A 11 -13.83 60.04 -16.28
CA ILE A 11 -14.45 58.94 -15.56
C ILE A 11 -13.43 58.39 -14.57
N VAL A 12 -13.66 58.63 -13.27
CA VAL A 12 -12.92 58.02 -12.18
C VAL A 12 -13.53 56.66 -11.93
N LEU A 13 -12.82 55.61 -12.40
CA LEU A 13 -13.21 54.21 -12.10
C LEU A 13 -12.67 53.89 -10.69
N THR A 14 -13.54 53.93 -9.68
CA THR A 14 -13.20 53.46 -8.33
C THR A 14 -13.28 51.96 -8.29
N THR A 15 -12.13 51.27 -8.45
CA THR A 15 -12.02 49.82 -8.27
C THR A 15 -12.02 49.53 -6.77
N CYS A 16 -13.17 49.10 -6.24
CA CYS A 16 -13.24 48.51 -4.91
C CYS A 16 -12.60 47.13 -4.95
N PHE A 17 -11.37 47.03 -4.48
CA PHE A 17 -10.75 45.73 -4.14
C PHE A 17 -11.44 45.20 -2.87
N PHE A 18 -12.38 44.30 -3.03
CA PHE A 18 -12.81 43.42 -1.93
C PHE A 18 -11.67 42.42 -1.67
N ALA A 19 -10.82 42.74 -0.71
CA ALA A 19 -9.90 41.76 -0.15
C ALA A 19 -10.73 40.75 0.66
N LEU A 20 -11.08 39.60 0.04
CA LEU A 20 -11.52 38.43 0.80
C LEU A 20 -10.32 38.00 1.67
N PRO A 21 -10.48 37.89 3.00
CA PRO A 21 -9.47 37.28 3.82
C PRO A 21 -9.38 35.80 3.42
N LEU A 22 -8.31 35.43 2.74
CA LEU A 22 -7.88 34.03 2.67
C LEU A 22 -7.60 33.61 4.11
N PHE A 23 -8.59 32.98 4.75
CA PHE A 23 -8.34 32.16 5.93
C PHE A 23 -7.51 30.95 5.47
N THR A 24 -6.21 31.13 5.37
CA THR A 24 -5.29 30.02 5.49
C THR A 24 -5.50 29.48 6.89
N ARG A 25 -6.28 28.42 6.99
CA ARG A 25 -6.34 27.60 8.20
C ARG A 25 -4.93 27.09 8.40
N ALA A 26 -4.13 27.81 9.19
CA ALA A 26 -2.85 27.29 9.65
C ALA A 26 -3.18 25.94 10.27
N ALA A 27 -2.65 24.87 9.69
CA ALA A 27 -2.72 23.56 10.32
C ALA A 27 -2.13 23.75 11.71
N ASN A 28 -2.93 23.61 12.75
CA ASN A 28 -2.41 23.57 14.11
C ASN A 28 -1.27 22.57 14.13
N PRO A 29 -0.15 22.87 14.81
CA PRO A 29 0.88 21.87 15.02
C PRO A 29 0.17 20.64 15.60
N PRO A 30 0.53 19.43 15.18
CA PRO A 30 -0.14 18.23 15.70
C PRO A 30 -0.06 18.30 17.22
N ASP A 31 -1.25 18.30 17.87
CA ASP A 31 -1.30 18.24 19.33
C ASP A 31 -0.36 17.12 19.80
N ALA A 32 0.40 17.38 20.87
CA ALA A 32 1.30 16.37 21.43
C ALA A 32 0.53 15.04 21.58
N ALA A 33 1.19 13.92 21.24
CA ALA A 33 0.56 12.63 21.39
C ALA A 33 0.17 12.42 22.87
N PRO A 34 -1.03 11.89 23.16
CA PRO A 34 -1.48 11.67 24.52
C PRO A 34 -0.51 10.70 25.25
N VAL A 35 -0.35 10.89 26.54
CA VAL A 35 0.27 9.87 27.39
C VAL A 35 -0.77 8.79 27.65
N ILE A 36 -0.49 7.54 27.26
CA ILE A 36 -1.41 6.41 27.45
C ILE A 36 -0.71 5.32 28.27
N LEU A 37 -1.41 4.78 29.24
CA LEU A 37 -1.03 3.55 29.93
C LEU A 37 -2.05 2.46 29.61
N ILE A 38 -1.62 1.44 28.87
CA ILE A 38 -2.35 0.18 28.71
C ILE A 38 -1.93 -0.71 29.87
N GLN A 39 -2.89 -1.30 30.60
CA GLN A 39 -2.59 -2.14 31.77
C GLN A 39 -3.39 -3.44 31.80
N ASN A 40 -2.93 -4.43 32.56
CA ASN A 40 -3.58 -5.72 32.81
C ASN A 40 -3.72 -6.61 31.56
N ALA A 41 -2.96 -6.34 30.48
CA ALA A 41 -3.06 -7.07 29.22
C ALA A 41 -2.17 -8.33 29.20
N THR A 42 -2.53 -9.32 28.38
CA THR A 42 -1.57 -10.29 27.86
C THR A 42 -0.84 -9.63 26.68
N ILE A 43 0.43 -9.34 26.86
CA ILE A 43 1.25 -8.61 25.85
C ILE A 43 2.10 -9.64 25.09
N LEU A 44 1.85 -9.79 23.79
CA LEU A 44 2.66 -10.61 22.89
C LEU A 44 3.71 -9.69 22.23
N THR A 45 4.92 -9.68 22.79
CA THR A 45 5.94 -8.71 22.37
C THR A 45 6.54 -8.98 20.99
N VAL A 46 6.44 -10.23 20.51
CA VAL A 46 7.05 -10.76 19.27
C VAL A 46 8.58 -10.93 19.39
N SER A 47 9.26 -10.05 20.12
CA SER A 47 10.73 -10.04 20.31
C SER A 47 11.17 -10.75 21.60
N HIS A 48 10.38 -10.67 22.67
CA HIS A 48 10.75 -11.11 24.02
C HIS A 48 9.70 -12.04 24.67
N GLY A 49 8.85 -12.69 23.88
CA GLY A 49 7.80 -13.59 24.37
C GLY A 49 6.60 -12.85 24.95
N THR A 50 5.86 -13.51 25.84
CA THR A 50 4.58 -13.06 26.40
C THR A 50 4.77 -12.48 27.80
N ILE A 51 4.10 -11.36 28.09
CA ILE A 51 3.99 -10.77 29.43
C ILE A 51 2.53 -10.85 29.86
N GLU A 52 2.24 -11.70 30.83
CA GLU A 52 0.91 -11.83 31.41
C GLU A 52 0.63 -10.67 32.38
N HIS A 53 -0.61 -10.15 32.36
CA HIS A 53 -1.04 -9.01 33.17
C HIS A 53 -0.10 -7.80 33.06
N GLY A 54 0.48 -7.63 31.87
CA GLY A 54 1.47 -6.59 31.59
C GLY A 54 0.88 -5.22 31.38
N SER A 55 1.80 -4.23 31.32
CA SER A 55 1.47 -2.83 31.06
C SER A 55 2.42 -2.25 30.02
N ILE A 56 1.93 -1.28 29.23
CA ILE A 56 2.70 -0.51 28.25
C ILE A 56 2.44 0.97 28.50
N LEU A 57 3.49 1.73 28.76
CA LEU A 57 3.44 3.19 28.84
C LEU A 57 3.84 3.78 27.50
N ILE A 58 2.97 4.63 26.95
CA ILE A 58 3.16 5.35 25.70
C ILE A 58 3.35 6.83 26.00
N LYS A 59 4.44 7.43 25.48
CA LYS A 59 4.73 8.86 25.54
C LYS A 59 5.28 9.33 24.19
N ASP A 60 4.90 10.51 23.76
CA ASP A 60 5.40 11.13 22.52
C ASP A 60 5.30 10.21 21.30
N GLY A 61 4.22 9.41 21.24
CA GLY A 61 3.97 8.47 20.16
C GLY A 61 4.83 7.20 20.19
N LYS A 62 5.62 6.99 21.26
CA LYS A 62 6.54 5.87 21.40
C LYS A 62 6.26 5.02 22.64
N ILE A 63 6.68 3.76 22.58
CA ILE A 63 6.70 2.86 23.72
C ILE A 63 7.78 3.33 24.68
N ALA A 64 7.39 3.91 25.80
CA ALA A 64 8.31 4.44 26.81
C ALA A 64 8.74 3.38 27.82
N GLU A 65 7.84 2.46 28.18
CA GLU A 65 8.09 1.38 29.16
C GLU A 65 7.17 0.20 28.88
N VAL A 66 7.66 -1.02 29.08
CA VAL A 66 6.91 -2.27 28.99
C VAL A 66 7.28 -3.14 30.19
N GLY A 67 6.30 -3.70 30.91
CA GLY A 67 6.56 -4.56 32.05
C GLY A 67 5.31 -5.06 32.75
N ALA A 68 5.50 -5.86 33.82
CA ALA A 68 4.36 -6.45 34.56
C ALA A 68 3.55 -5.39 35.34
N SER A 69 4.19 -4.31 35.81
CA SER A 69 3.51 -3.26 36.57
C SER A 69 4.19 -1.92 36.33
N ILE A 70 3.44 -0.96 35.80
CA ILE A 70 3.90 0.40 35.54
C ILE A 70 2.99 1.37 36.27
N LYS A 71 3.59 2.30 37.02
CA LYS A 71 2.82 3.33 37.72
C LYS A 71 2.28 4.35 36.72
N ALA A 72 0.97 4.54 36.71
CA ALA A 72 0.33 5.53 35.86
C ALA A 72 0.85 6.94 36.14
N PRO A 73 1.38 7.68 35.16
CA PRO A 73 1.57 9.12 35.26
C PRO A 73 0.23 9.83 35.55
N LYS A 74 0.28 10.98 36.20
CA LYS A 74 -0.95 11.72 36.59
C LYS A 74 -1.79 12.18 35.40
N ASP A 75 -1.14 12.41 34.27
CA ASP A 75 -1.73 12.90 33.01
C ASP A 75 -2.01 11.77 32.01
N ALA A 76 -1.78 10.51 32.40
CA ALA A 76 -1.99 9.37 31.52
C ALA A 76 -3.48 9.03 31.37
N GLN A 77 -3.91 8.85 30.14
CA GLN A 77 -5.14 8.11 29.82
C GLN A 77 -4.90 6.63 30.11
N VAL A 78 -5.64 6.06 31.05
CA VAL A 78 -5.54 4.63 31.38
C VAL A 78 -6.51 3.82 30.54
N VAL A 79 -5.99 2.80 29.85
CA VAL A 79 -6.75 1.79 29.10
C VAL A 79 -6.59 0.48 29.87
N ASP A 80 -7.68 0.03 30.52
CA ASP A 80 -7.71 -1.28 31.17
C ASP A 80 -8.02 -2.35 30.13
N ALA A 81 -7.02 -3.19 29.86
CA ALA A 81 -7.08 -4.28 28.89
C ALA A 81 -7.13 -5.66 29.60
N ALA A 82 -7.74 -5.73 30.78
CA ALA A 82 -7.90 -7.01 31.51
C ALA A 82 -8.63 -8.06 30.66
N GLY A 83 -8.00 -9.24 30.50
CA GLY A 83 -8.49 -10.31 29.65
C GLY A 83 -8.36 -10.08 28.15
N GLN A 84 -7.64 -9.04 27.72
CA GLN A 84 -7.37 -8.70 26.33
C GLN A 84 -5.89 -8.92 25.99
N PHE A 85 -5.63 -9.01 24.68
CA PHE A 85 -4.30 -9.22 24.12
C PHE A 85 -3.83 -7.96 23.43
N VAL A 86 -2.55 -7.63 23.63
CA VAL A 86 -1.89 -6.51 22.94
C VAL A 86 -0.74 -7.05 22.10
N ILE A 87 -0.73 -6.68 20.82
CA ILE A 87 0.31 -7.04 19.86
C ILE A 87 0.86 -5.78 19.18
N PRO A 88 2.04 -5.85 18.52
CA PRO A 88 2.45 -4.83 17.57
C PRO A 88 1.41 -4.70 16.47
N GLY A 89 1.29 -3.52 15.87
CA GLY A 89 0.45 -3.33 14.70
C GLY A 89 0.77 -4.34 13.59
N ILE A 90 -0.27 -4.85 12.94
CA ILE A 90 -0.14 -5.69 11.76
C ILE A 90 0.41 -4.85 10.61
N ILE A 91 1.29 -5.45 9.81
CA ILE A 91 1.94 -4.80 8.65
C ILE A 91 1.62 -5.61 7.41
N ASP A 92 0.96 -4.98 6.45
CA ASP A 92 0.74 -5.56 5.13
C ASP A 92 1.89 -5.20 4.19
N CYS A 93 2.68 -6.19 3.80
CA CYS A 93 3.86 -6.02 2.95
C CYS A 93 3.50 -5.79 1.48
N HIS A 94 2.24 -6.00 1.07
CA HIS A 94 1.78 -5.86 -0.29
C HIS A 94 0.30 -5.45 -0.35
N SER A 95 0.07 -4.20 -0.59
CA SER A 95 -1.28 -3.64 -0.68
C SER A 95 -1.43 -2.71 -1.89
N HIS A 96 -2.69 -2.45 -2.25
CA HIS A 96 -3.08 -1.51 -3.29
C HIS A 96 -4.14 -0.50 -2.80
N ILE A 97 -4.37 -0.41 -1.48
CA ILE A 97 -5.28 0.56 -0.86
C ILE A 97 -4.73 1.99 -0.96
N ALA A 98 -5.54 2.94 -0.55
CA ALA A 98 -5.21 4.36 -0.54
C ALA A 98 -4.88 4.94 -1.93
N VAL A 99 -5.42 4.36 -3.01
CA VAL A 99 -5.27 4.85 -4.39
C VAL A 99 -6.59 4.65 -5.15
N ASP A 100 -7.09 5.70 -5.78
CA ASP A 100 -8.28 5.60 -6.63
C ASP A 100 -7.94 5.11 -8.04
N GLY A 101 -8.79 4.27 -8.59
CA GLY A 101 -8.69 3.79 -9.96
C GLY A 101 -7.61 2.74 -10.17
N SER A 102 -6.78 2.89 -11.21
CA SER A 102 -5.76 1.89 -11.53
C SER A 102 -4.44 2.18 -10.85
N VAL A 103 -3.83 1.15 -10.27
CA VAL A 103 -2.46 1.17 -9.74
C VAL A 103 -1.42 0.76 -10.79
N ASN A 104 -1.81 0.62 -12.06
CA ASN A 104 -0.94 0.19 -13.15
C ASN A 104 -0.77 1.27 -14.21
N GLU A 105 0.47 1.73 -14.44
CA GLU A 105 0.85 2.44 -15.65
C GLU A 105 1.27 1.43 -16.72
N GLY A 106 0.27 0.86 -17.42
CA GLY A 106 0.45 -0.27 -18.33
C GLY A 106 0.97 0.08 -19.73
N SER A 107 1.15 1.36 -20.08
CA SER A 107 1.47 1.80 -21.44
C SER A 107 2.88 1.42 -21.91
N VAL A 108 3.83 1.23 -20.99
CA VAL A 108 5.23 0.86 -21.27
C VAL A 108 5.67 -0.32 -20.39
N SER A 109 6.72 -1.03 -20.82
CA SER A 109 7.21 -2.23 -20.11
C SER A 109 8.04 -1.87 -18.86
N VAL A 110 8.63 -0.67 -18.86
CA VAL A 110 9.42 -0.11 -17.77
C VAL A 110 8.83 1.24 -17.41
N SER A 111 8.09 1.31 -16.31
CA SER A 111 7.41 2.51 -15.80
C SER A 111 8.00 3.00 -14.47
N SER A 112 9.29 2.80 -14.25
CA SER A 112 10.04 3.18 -13.04
C SER A 112 9.91 4.65 -12.64
N ILE A 113 9.51 5.51 -13.56
CA ILE A 113 9.32 6.96 -13.37
C ILE A 113 8.07 7.29 -12.54
N VAL A 114 7.01 6.46 -12.59
CA VAL A 114 5.77 6.75 -11.87
C VAL A 114 5.90 6.39 -10.39
N ASN A 115 5.20 7.12 -9.52
CA ASN A 115 5.30 6.95 -8.08
C ASN A 115 3.90 6.91 -7.45
N ILE A 116 3.61 5.85 -6.70
CA ILE A 116 2.34 5.72 -5.97
C ILE A 116 2.13 6.84 -4.95
N ALA A 117 3.21 7.37 -4.37
CA ALA A 117 3.11 8.48 -3.42
C ALA A 117 2.44 9.74 -3.99
N ASP A 118 2.49 9.94 -5.32
CA ASP A 118 1.91 11.11 -5.99
C ASP A 118 0.39 11.06 -6.12
N VAL A 119 -0.22 9.89 -5.90
CA VAL A 119 -1.66 9.64 -6.11
C VAL A 119 -2.35 9.04 -4.86
N LEU A 120 -1.75 9.19 -3.68
CA LEU A 120 -2.36 8.70 -2.44
C LEU A 120 -3.71 9.39 -2.17
N ASN A 121 -4.74 8.58 -1.94
CA ASN A 121 -6.06 9.01 -1.49
C ASN A 121 -6.20 8.77 0.02
N PRO A 122 -6.23 9.83 0.87
CA PRO A 122 -6.38 9.67 2.31
C PRO A 122 -7.81 9.36 2.75
N ASP A 123 -8.79 9.51 1.85
CA ASP A 123 -10.21 9.29 2.10
C ASP A 123 -10.68 7.89 1.66
N ASP A 124 -9.76 7.04 1.21
CA ASP A 124 -10.07 5.65 0.88
C ASP A 124 -10.55 4.91 2.13
N ILE A 125 -11.78 4.44 2.10
CA ILE A 125 -12.42 3.75 3.24
C ILE A 125 -11.70 2.48 3.65
N ASP A 126 -10.92 1.88 2.75
CA ASP A 126 -10.18 0.66 3.05
C ASP A 126 -9.07 0.92 4.08
N ILE A 127 -8.54 2.15 4.16
CA ILE A 127 -7.66 2.56 5.27
C ILE A 127 -8.35 2.33 6.63
N TYR A 128 -9.62 2.72 6.76
CA TYR A 128 -10.37 2.57 8.01
C TYR A 128 -10.76 1.11 8.28
N ARG A 129 -11.11 0.36 7.24
CA ARG A 129 -11.44 -1.08 7.34
C ARG A 129 -10.23 -1.88 7.79
N ASP A 130 -9.06 -1.59 7.24
CA ASP A 130 -7.80 -2.26 7.60
C ASP A 130 -7.39 -1.93 9.04
N LEU A 131 -7.60 -0.69 9.50
CA LEU A 131 -7.45 -0.34 10.92
C LEU A 131 -8.37 -1.18 11.81
N ALA A 132 -9.61 -1.45 11.37
CA ALA A 132 -10.54 -2.33 12.09
C ALA A 132 -10.10 -3.80 12.09
N GLY A 133 -9.23 -4.19 11.16
CA GLY A 133 -8.51 -5.48 11.11
C GLY A 133 -7.20 -5.49 11.90
N GLY A 134 -6.74 -4.33 12.37
CA GLY A 134 -5.50 -4.21 13.14
C GLY A 134 -4.26 -3.87 12.30
N VAL A 135 -4.42 -3.57 11.02
CA VAL A 135 -3.32 -3.12 10.16
C VAL A 135 -2.96 -1.68 10.52
N THR A 136 -1.68 -1.42 10.74
CA THR A 136 -1.15 -0.09 11.07
C THR A 136 -0.25 0.47 9.98
N VAL A 137 0.36 -0.41 9.19
CA VAL A 137 1.30 -0.08 8.12
C VAL A 137 0.98 -0.92 6.89
N ALA A 138 0.96 -0.29 5.72
CA ALA A 138 0.85 -0.97 4.44
C ALA A 138 1.94 -0.51 3.47
N ASN A 139 2.47 -1.43 2.67
CA ASN A 139 3.32 -1.08 1.54
C ASN A 139 2.44 -1.00 0.29
N VAL A 140 2.17 0.20 -0.18
CA VAL A 140 1.32 0.43 -1.36
C VAL A 140 2.17 0.39 -2.62
N LEU A 141 1.85 -0.57 -3.48
CA LEU A 141 2.65 -0.88 -4.66
C LEU A 141 1.93 -0.52 -5.96
N HIS A 142 2.73 -0.25 -6.99
CA HIS A 142 2.28 -0.36 -8.37
C HIS A 142 1.84 -1.79 -8.66
N GLY A 143 0.81 -1.98 -9.48
CA GLY A 143 0.35 -3.31 -9.86
C GLY A 143 1.35 -4.10 -10.70
N SER A 144 0.97 -5.29 -11.16
CA SER A 144 1.89 -6.25 -11.79
C SER A 144 1.88 -6.21 -13.34
N ALA A 145 1.36 -5.15 -13.97
CA ALA A 145 1.26 -5.06 -15.42
C ALA A 145 2.60 -4.90 -16.17
N ASN A 146 3.68 -4.54 -15.49
CA ASN A 146 4.97 -4.18 -16.08
C ASN A 146 6.09 -5.05 -15.54
N SER A 147 7.06 -5.43 -16.39
CA SER A 147 8.28 -6.14 -15.93
C SER A 147 9.04 -5.33 -14.87
N ILE A 148 9.13 -4.01 -15.07
CA ILE A 148 9.53 -3.03 -14.08
C ILE A 148 8.40 -1.99 -13.99
N GLY A 149 7.70 -1.99 -12.87
CA GLY A 149 6.60 -1.08 -12.57
C GLY A 149 7.05 0.20 -11.88
N GLY A 150 6.12 0.88 -11.21
CA GLY A 150 6.35 2.14 -10.51
C GLY A 150 7.00 1.98 -9.13
N GLN A 151 7.33 3.13 -8.58
CA GLN A 151 7.86 3.28 -7.23
C GLN A 151 6.75 3.04 -6.21
N THR A 152 7.11 2.41 -5.07
CA THR A 152 6.19 2.08 -3.98
C THR A 152 6.32 3.06 -2.83
N VAL A 153 5.33 3.09 -1.97
CA VAL A 153 5.36 3.88 -0.73
C VAL A 153 4.86 3.05 0.45
N VAL A 154 5.63 3.04 1.53
CA VAL A 154 5.16 2.52 2.81
C VAL A 154 4.36 3.62 3.50
N ILE A 155 3.14 3.32 3.92
CA ILE A 155 2.26 4.26 4.63
C ILE A 155 1.92 3.75 6.03
N LYS A 156 1.67 4.67 6.96
CA LYS A 156 0.93 4.41 8.19
C LYS A 156 -0.53 4.77 7.96
N LEU A 157 -1.44 3.92 8.41
CA LEU A 157 -2.87 4.06 8.19
C LEU A 157 -3.49 5.16 9.08
N ARG A 158 -2.97 6.37 8.98
CA ARG A 158 -3.37 7.54 9.78
C ARG A 158 -4.66 8.16 9.25
N TRP A 159 -5.78 7.43 9.37
CA TRP A 159 -7.10 7.83 8.92
C TRP A 159 -7.48 9.24 9.38
N GLY A 160 -8.04 10.03 8.45
CA GLY A 160 -8.45 11.42 8.72
C GLY A 160 -7.33 12.44 8.65
N LEU A 161 -6.10 12.04 8.36
CA LEU A 161 -5.00 12.96 8.06
C LEU A 161 -4.84 13.13 6.53
N PRO A 162 -4.28 14.26 6.08
CA PRO A 162 -4.05 14.49 4.64
C PRO A 162 -3.02 13.50 4.07
N ALA A 163 -3.05 13.27 2.74
CA ALA A 163 -2.16 12.35 2.03
C ALA A 163 -0.67 12.52 2.36
N SER A 164 -0.22 13.76 2.55
CA SER A 164 1.18 14.08 2.91
C SER A 164 1.62 13.54 4.30
N ARG A 165 0.67 13.08 5.12
CA ARG A 165 0.92 12.54 6.46
C ARG A 165 0.80 11.02 6.52
N LEU A 166 0.43 10.36 5.42
CA LEU A 166 0.35 8.90 5.35
C LEU A 166 1.73 8.25 5.17
N PRO A 167 2.68 8.75 4.34
CA PRO A 167 3.97 8.10 4.16
C PRO A 167 4.69 7.87 5.49
N PHE A 168 5.29 6.67 5.62
CA PHE A 168 6.11 6.29 6.78
C PHE A 168 7.45 7.01 6.68
N GLU A 169 7.68 7.99 7.53
CA GLU A 169 8.87 8.84 7.49
C GLU A 169 10.15 8.03 7.71
N GLY A 170 11.07 8.09 6.74
CA GLY A 170 12.36 7.39 6.80
C GLY A 170 12.32 5.93 6.34
N ALA A 171 11.18 5.44 5.84
CA ALA A 171 11.13 4.15 5.14
C ALA A 171 12.01 4.19 3.88
N VAL A 172 12.68 3.08 3.60
CA VAL A 172 13.49 2.97 2.37
C VAL A 172 12.55 2.94 1.17
N PRO A 173 12.78 3.76 0.14
CA PRO A 173 11.94 3.76 -1.06
C PRO A 173 11.97 2.40 -1.75
N GLY A 174 10.85 2.01 -2.35
CA GLY A 174 10.73 0.76 -3.09
C GLY A 174 10.41 0.94 -4.57
N ILE A 175 10.46 -0.16 -5.31
CA ILE A 175 10.03 -0.26 -6.70
C ILE A 175 9.43 -1.65 -6.95
N LYS A 176 8.32 -1.71 -7.69
CA LYS A 176 7.64 -2.95 -8.04
C LYS A 176 8.20 -3.54 -9.32
N PHE A 177 8.59 -4.81 -9.27
CA PHE A 177 8.84 -5.64 -10.44
C PHE A 177 7.73 -6.67 -10.56
N ALA A 178 7.56 -7.24 -11.77
CA ALA A 178 6.64 -8.35 -11.96
C ALA A 178 7.16 -9.36 -12.97
N LEU A 179 6.97 -10.63 -12.62
CA LEU A 179 7.24 -11.79 -13.42
C LEU A 179 5.92 -12.49 -13.80
N GLY A 180 5.99 -13.55 -14.56
CA GLY A 180 4.83 -14.37 -14.87
C GLY A 180 3.96 -13.84 -16.00
N GLU A 181 2.70 -14.21 -15.94
CA GLU A 181 1.76 -13.90 -17.02
C GLU A 181 1.27 -12.45 -17.01
N ASN A 182 1.29 -11.79 -15.85
CA ASN A 182 0.76 -10.43 -15.75
C ASN A 182 1.53 -9.44 -16.64
N PRO A 183 2.87 -9.28 -16.57
CA PRO A 183 3.59 -8.34 -17.42
C PRO A 183 3.62 -8.74 -18.89
N LYS A 184 3.54 -10.03 -19.22
CA LYS A 184 3.52 -10.51 -20.62
C LYS A 184 2.14 -10.37 -21.28
N ARG A 185 1.07 -10.33 -20.51
CA ARG A 185 -0.29 -10.22 -21.03
C ARG A 185 -0.88 -8.84 -20.83
N SER A 186 -0.13 -7.85 -20.48
CA SER A 186 -0.61 -6.51 -20.18
C SER A 186 -2.13 -6.40 -20.07
N ASN A 187 -2.68 -6.07 -18.91
CA ASN A 187 -4.13 -5.93 -18.68
C ASN A 187 -4.81 -4.88 -19.59
N PHE A 188 -4.06 -4.25 -20.48
CA PHE A 188 -4.50 -3.19 -21.39
C PHE A 188 -4.36 -3.61 -22.85
N SER A 189 -4.92 -4.78 -23.26
CA SER A 189 -5.08 -5.05 -24.66
C SER A 189 -6.28 -4.28 -25.22
N ILE A 190 -5.98 -3.24 -25.96
CA ILE A 190 -6.97 -2.54 -26.78
C ILE A 190 -7.15 -3.35 -28.06
N PRO A 191 -8.37 -3.78 -28.42
CA PRO A 191 -8.60 -4.48 -29.68
C PRO A 191 -8.05 -3.68 -30.86
N GLY A 192 -7.19 -4.32 -31.68
CA GLY A 192 -6.56 -3.69 -32.85
C GLY A 192 -5.29 -2.89 -32.57
N ALA A 193 -4.85 -2.73 -31.32
CA ALA A 193 -3.56 -2.13 -31.00
C ALA A 193 -2.42 -3.15 -31.13
N THR A 194 -1.22 -2.66 -31.46
CA THR A 194 -0.01 -3.50 -31.43
C THR A 194 0.25 -3.98 -29.99
N PRO A 195 0.40 -5.30 -29.76
CA PRO A 195 0.72 -5.80 -28.43
C PRO A 195 2.01 -5.19 -27.90
N ARG A 196 1.99 -4.74 -26.67
CA ARG A 196 3.20 -4.26 -25.97
C ARG A 196 4.15 -5.42 -25.69
N TYR A 197 5.45 -5.23 -25.94
CA TYR A 197 6.49 -6.15 -25.42
C TYR A 197 6.52 -6.08 -23.87
N PRO A 198 6.78 -7.17 -23.12
CA PRO A 198 7.03 -8.54 -23.58
C PRO A 198 5.74 -9.37 -23.75
N ALA A 199 5.80 -10.33 -24.69
CA ALA A 199 4.72 -11.31 -24.90
C ALA A 199 5.02 -12.67 -24.25
N THR A 200 6.21 -12.88 -23.74
CA THR A 200 6.69 -14.16 -23.18
C THR A 200 7.47 -13.98 -21.88
N ARG A 201 7.67 -15.07 -21.09
CA ARG A 201 8.51 -15.05 -19.90
C ARG A 201 9.98 -14.74 -20.24
N MET A 202 10.47 -15.21 -21.39
CA MET A 202 11.80 -14.83 -21.92
C MET A 202 11.90 -13.31 -22.13
N GLY A 203 10.85 -12.72 -22.70
CA GLY A 203 10.80 -11.26 -22.89
C GLY A 203 10.76 -10.47 -21.59
N VAL A 204 10.16 -11.02 -20.52
CA VAL A 204 10.20 -10.40 -19.17
C VAL A 204 11.64 -10.34 -18.65
N GLU A 205 12.40 -11.43 -18.74
CA GLU A 205 13.82 -11.47 -18.38
C GLU A 205 14.60 -10.41 -19.15
N GLU A 206 14.45 -10.39 -20.48
CA GLU A 206 15.21 -9.49 -21.34
C GLU A 206 14.85 -8.01 -21.14
N THR A 207 13.57 -7.71 -20.80
CA THR A 207 13.17 -6.35 -20.39
C THR A 207 13.96 -5.88 -19.17
N ILE A 208 14.05 -6.73 -18.15
CA ILE A 208 14.77 -6.40 -16.90
C ILE A 208 16.26 -6.24 -17.18
N ARG A 209 16.87 -7.16 -17.95
CA ARG A 209 18.29 -7.11 -18.30
C ARG A 209 18.65 -5.86 -19.08
N THR A 210 17.87 -5.52 -20.10
CA THR A 210 18.08 -4.33 -20.92
C THR A 210 18.00 -3.06 -20.07
N ALA A 211 16.97 -2.94 -19.20
CA ALA A 211 16.81 -1.79 -18.33
C ALA A 211 18.00 -1.61 -17.36
N PHE A 212 18.53 -2.69 -16.80
CA PHE A 212 19.71 -2.59 -15.94
C PHE A 212 21.02 -2.42 -16.69
N ALA A 213 21.13 -2.86 -17.93
CA ALA A 213 22.28 -2.52 -18.80
C ALA A 213 22.29 -1.01 -19.06
N GLU A 214 21.14 -0.43 -19.46
CA GLU A 214 20.99 1.02 -19.64
C GLU A 214 21.28 1.80 -18.34
N ALA A 215 20.80 1.33 -17.20
CA ALA A 215 21.04 1.97 -15.90
C ALA A 215 22.54 1.93 -15.50
N ARG A 216 23.27 0.85 -15.77
CA ARG A 216 24.71 0.78 -15.53
C ARG A 216 25.48 1.77 -16.40
N ASP A 217 25.16 1.86 -17.68
CA ASP A 217 25.81 2.78 -18.61
C ASP A 217 25.52 4.25 -18.22
N TYR A 218 24.27 4.52 -17.85
CA TYR A 218 23.86 5.84 -17.34
C TYR A 218 24.61 6.19 -16.05
N LYS A 219 24.66 5.28 -15.08
CA LYS A 219 25.41 5.48 -13.83
C LYS A 219 26.89 5.76 -14.13
N LYS A 220 27.51 4.97 -15.00
CA LYS A 220 28.92 5.15 -15.39
C LYS A 220 29.15 6.55 -15.97
N THR A 221 28.24 7.05 -16.79
CA THR A 221 28.34 8.38 -17.38
C THR A 221 28.34 9.47 -16.31
N TRP A 222 27.50 9.34 -15.26
CA TRP A 222 27.49 10.25 -14.12
C TRP A 222 28.74 10.12 -13.25
N ASP A 223 29.18 8.89 -12.94
CA ASP A 223 30.39 8.64 -12.17
C ASP A 223 31.64 9.25 -12.86
N ASP A 224 31.72 9.15 -14.19
CA ASP A 224 32.83 9.72 -14.98
C ASP A 224 32.78 11.27 -14.99
N PHE A 225 31.60 11.85 -15.08
CA PHE A 225 31.40 13.31 -14.94
C PHE A 225 31.82 13.78 -13.54
N ASP A 226 31.38 13.14 -12.48
CA ASP A 226 31.70 13.51 -11.10
C ASP A 226 33.21 13.42 -10.83
N LYS A 227 33.89 12.38 -11.35
CA LYS A 227 35.37 12.28 -11.29
C LYS A 227 36.08 13.41 -11.99
N ARG A 228 35.61 13.85 -13.17
CA ARG A 228 36.16 14.99 -13.90
C ARG A 228 35.99 16.31 -13.15
N VAL A 229 34.78 16.51 -12.58
CA VAL A 229 34.48 17.67 -11.75
C VAL A 229 35.40 17.71 -10.52
N ALA A 230 35.52 16.57 -9.82
CA ALA A 230 36.38 16.43 -8.65
C ALA A 230 37.87 16.64 -8.96
N ALA A 231 38.30 16.33 -10.20
CA ALA A 231 39.64 16.61 -10.72
C ALA A 231 39.85 18.07 -11.16
N GLY A 232 38.84 18.93 -11.05
CA GLY A 232 38.89 20.33 -11.41
C GLY A 232 38.74 20.63 -12.92
N ASP A 233 38.25 19.68 -13.70
CA ASP A 233 37.99 19.85 -15.14
C ASP A 233 36.80 20.79 -15.38
N LYS A 234 37.09 22.05 -15.67
CA LYS A 234 36.08 23.09 -15.96
C LYS A 234 35.37 22.91 -17.30
N SER A 235 35.84 21.97 -18.15
CA SER A 235 35.21 21.62 -19.42
C SER A 235 34.24 20.46 -19.31
N ALA A 236 34.06 19.84 -18.12
CA ALA A 236 33.15 18.77 -17.90
C ALA A 236 31.68 19.21 -18.13
N ILE A 237 31.00 18.54 -19.05
CA ILE A 237 29.59 18.79 -19.38
C ILE A 237 28.74 17.78 -18.59
N SER A 238 27.76 18.28 -17.85
CA SER A 238 26.82 17.42 -17.09
C SER A 238 26.04 16.51 -18.04
N PRO A 239 25.95 15.20 -17.74
CA PRO A 239 25.09 14.31 -18.48
C PRO A 239 23.63 14.76 -18.43
N ARG A 240 22.85 14.37 -19.44
CA ARG A 240 21.40 14.57 -19.42
C ARG A 240 20.78 13.61 -18.40
N ARG A 241 19.95 14.14 -17.51
CA ARG A 241 19.17 13.33 -16.55
C ARG A 241 18.12 12.51 -17.28
N ASP A 242 18.03 11.21 -16.96
CA ASP A 242 16.96 10.31 -17.39
C ASP A 242 16.20 9.81 -16.16
N LEU A 243 14.99 10.33 -15.97
CA LEU A 243 14.14 10.02 -14.82
C LEU A 243 13.68 8.55 -14.77
N ARG A 244 13.72 7.82 -15.90
CA ARG A 244 13.41 6.37 -15.92
C ARG A 244 14.55 5.57 -15.32
N LEU A 245 15.79 6.03 -15.49
CA LEU A 245 16.97 5.30 -15.04
C LEU A 245 17.39 5.66 -13.61
N ASP A 246 17.03 6.86 -13.12
CA ASP A 246 17.34 7.26 -11.74
C ASP A 246 16.92 6.22 -10.70
N PRO A 247 15.66 5.71 -10.67
CA PRO A 247 15.26 4.71 -9.68
C PRO A 247 16.00 3.37 -9.83
N LEU A 248 16.42 3.00 -11.06
CA LEU A 248 17.21 1.78 -11.30
C LEU A 248 18.65 1.93 -10.85
N VAL A 249 19.22 3.13 -10.97
CA VAL A 249 20.53 3.45 -10.37
C VAL A 249 20.47 3.36 -8.85
N GLU A 250 19.39 3.88 -8.23
CA GLU A 250 19.19 3.74 -6.79
C GLU A 250 19.09 2.27 -6.35
N VAL A 251 18.49 1.40 -7.18
CA VAL A 251 18.49 -0.07 -6.96
C VAL A 251 19.91 -0.63 -7.01
N LEU A 252 20.72 -0.28 -8.02
CA LEU A 252 22.12 -0.70 -8.14
C LEU A 252 22.98 -0.23 -6.97
N GLU A 253 22.65 0.90 -6.37
CA GLU A 253 23.34 1.46 -5.20
C GLU A 253 22.78 0.95 -3.85
N GLY A 254 21.75 0.09 -3.88
CA GLY A 254 21.11 -0.44 -2.67
C GLY A 254 20.28 0.59 -1.89
N LYS A 255 19.97 1.74 -2.51
CA LYS A 255 19.19 2.84 -1.93
C LYS A 255 17.68 2.64 -2.10
N ARG A 256 17.26 1.75 -3.01
CA ARG A 256 15.86 1.42 -3.31
C ARG A 256 15.64 -0.08 -3.26
N TYR A 257 14.58 -0.51 -2.61
CA TYR A 257 14.23 -1.92 -2.46
C TYR A 257 13.40 -2.43 -3.63
N VAL A 258 13.76 -3.60 -4.17
CA VAL A 258 12.99 -4.30 -5.20
C VAL A 258 12.00 -5.24 -4.54
N HIS A 259 10.70 -5.06 -4.85
CA HIS A 259 9.60 -5.95 -4.50
C HIS A 259 9.06 -6.60 -5.78
N ALA A 260 9.19 -7.91 -5.92
CA ALA A 260 8.94 -8.59 -7.19
C ALA A 260 7.76 -9.56 -7.10
N HIS A 261 6.66 -9.26 -7.81
CA HIS A 261 5.58 -10.22 -8.05
C HIS A 261 6.11 -11.44 -8.80
N CYS A 262 5.88 -12.62 -8.26
CA CYS A 262 6.27 -13.91 -8.86
C CYS A 262 5.46 -15.04 -8.26
N TYR A 263 5.32 -16.14 -9.04
CA TYR A 263 4.71 -17.39 -8.57
C TYR A 263 5.65 -18.57 -8.72
N ARG A 264 6.22 -18.75 -9.92
CA ARG A 264 6.90 -19.93 -10.38
C ARG A 264 8.38 -19.96 -9.97
N GLU A 265 8.86 -21.15 -9.65
CA GLU A 265 10.26 -21.40 -9.26
C GLU A 265 11.28 -20.97 -10.32
N ASP A 266 11.01 -21.28 -11.61
CA ASP A 266 11.91 -20.98 -12.71
C ASP A 266 12.11 -19.46 -12.90
N GLU A 267 11.04 -18.67 -12.70
CA GLU A 267 11.09 -17.21 -12.78
C GLU A 267 11.74 -16.59 -11.54
N ILE A 268 11.53 -17.17 -10.35
CA ILE A 268 12.22 -16.77 -9.12
C ILE A 268 13.73 -16.93 -9.31
N LEU A 269 14.17 -18.11 -9.74
CA LEU A 269 15.59 -18.39 -9.99
C LEU A 269 16.17 -17.49 -11.08
N MET A 270 15.38 -17.21 -12.13
CA MET A 270 15.77 -16.27 -13.18
C MET A 270 16.06 -14.89 -12.60
N LEU A 271 15.12 -14.31 -11.81
CA LEU A 271 15.30 -12.98 -11.24
C LEU A 271 16.49 -12.92 -10.28
N LEU A 272 16.69 -13.94 -9.44
CA LEU A 272 17.84 -14.01 -8.53
C LEU A 272 19.16 -14.06 -9.31
N ARG A 273 19.20 -14.80 -10.46
CA ARG A 273 20.36 -14.84 -11.37
C ARG A 273 20.64 -13.46 -11.97
N VAL A 274 19.61 -12.77 -12.49
CA VAL A 274 19.74 -11.43 -13.06
C VAL A 274 20.20 -10.44 -12.00
N ALA A 275 19.63 -10.50 -10.79
CA ALA A 275 20.04 -9.65 -9.69
C ALA A 275 21.53 -9.83 -9.34
N LYS A 276 22.01 -11.07 -9.31
CA LYS A 276 23.43 -11.38 -9.10
C LYS A 276 24.31 -10.86 -10.23
N GLU A 277 23.89 -10.99 -11.50
CA GLU A 277 24.63 -10.51 -12.67
C GLU A 277 24.82 -8.99 -12.67
N PHE A 278 23.79 -8.24 -12.29
CA PHE A 278 23.81 -6.79 -12.25
C PHE A 278 24.27 -6.20 -10.91
N GLY A 279 24.39 -7.03 -9.86
CA GLY A 279 24.88 -6.61 -8.55
C GLY A 279 23.85 -5.92 -7.68
N PHE A 280 22.56 -6.12 -7.93
CA PHE A 280 21.51 -5.61 -7.04
C PHE A 280 20.87 -6.73 -6.21
N LYS A 281 20.07 -6.35 -5.22
CA LYS A 281 19.34 -7.29 -4.36
C LYS A 281 17.84 -7.17 -4.57
N VAL A 282 17.16 -8.32 -4.72
CA VAL A 282 15.72 -8.42 -4.57
C VAL A 282 15.42 -8.41 -3.06
N ARG A 283 14.70 -7.42 -2.58
CA ARG A 283 14.39 -7.31 -1.16
C ARG A 283 13.34 -8.31 -0.74
N THR A 284 12.24 -8.40 -1.50
CA THR A 284 11.12 -9.29 -1.20
C THR A 284 10.51 -9.83 -2.50
N LEU A 285 10.39 -11.15 -2.58
CA LEU A 285 9.55 -11.83 -3.55
C LEU A 285 8.10 -11.77 -3.04
N GLN A 286 7.16 -11.37 -3.91
CA GLN A 286 5.75 -11.21 -3.56
C GLN A 286 4.94 -12.35 -4.14
N HIS A 287 4.00 -12.88 -3.36
CA HIS A 287 3.16 -14.05 -3.64
C HIS A 287 3.92 -15.38 -3.61
N VAL A 288 4.98 -15.50 -4.31
CA VAL A 288 6.03 -16.57 -4.27
C VAL A 288 5.48 -17.97 -4.00
N LEU A 289 4.39 -18.36 -4.71
CA LEU A 289 3.60 -19.57 -4.42
C LEU A 289 4.37 -20.87 -4.55
N GLU A 290 5.41 -20.91 -5.40
CA GLU A 290 6.32 -22.05 -5.54
C GLU A 290 7.64 -21.86 -4.77
N GLY A 291 7.69 -20.91 -3.84
CA GLY A 291 8.90 -20.62 -3.05
C GLY A 291 9.43 -21.82 -2.28
N TYR A 292 8.56 -22.74 -1.86
CA TYR A 292 8.95 -23.98 -1.18
C TYR A 292 9.87 -24.87 -2.00
N LYS A 293 9.81 -24.80 -3.34
CA LYS A 293 10.66 -25.58 -4.24
C LYS A 293 12.11 -25.05 -4.30
N VAL A 294 12.29 -23.75 -4.06
CA VAL A 294 13.57 -23.02 -4.19
C VAL A 294 13.91 -22.20 -2.94
N ALA A 295 13.45 -22.68 -1.78
CA ALA A 295 13.62 -21.98 -0.51
C ALA A 295 15.09 -21.79 -0.11
N ASP A 296 15.94 -22.74 -0.43
CA ASP A 296 17.38 -22.68 -0.13
C ASP A 296 18.07 -21.57 -0.95
N GLU A 297 17.70 -21.40 -2.22
CA GLU A 297 18.23 -20.37 -3.10
C GLU A 297 17.74 -18.98 -2.69
N ILE A 298 16.46 -18.86 -2.28
CA ILE A 298 15.90 -17.61 -1.74
C ILE A 298 16.65 -17.21 -0.46
N ALA A 299 16.86 -18.16 0.47
CA ALA A 299 17.59 -17.92 1.71
C ALA A 299 19.06 -17.55 1.44
N ALA A 300 19.72 -18.26 0.53
CA ALA A 300 21.12 -17.99 0.15
C ALA A 300 21.30 -16.60 -0.49
N ALA A 301 20.28 -16.10 -1.21
CA ALA A 301 20.26 -14.74 -1.75
C ALA A 301 20.01 -13.66 -0.69
N GLY A 302 19.62 -14.04 0.53
CA GLY A 302 19.19 -13.10 1.58
C GLY A 302 17.92 -12.32 1.20
N THR A 303 17.06 -12.91 0.39
CA THR A 303 15.81 -12.34 -0.10
C THR A 303 14.66 -12.77 0.81
N GLY A 304 13.76 -11.84 1.16
CA GLY A 304 12.53 -12.16 1.87
C GLY A 304 11.46 -12.70 0.92
N ALA A 305 10.45 -13.34 1.48
CA ALA A 305 9.30 -13.85 0.75
C ALA A 305 8.00 -13.43 1.42
N SER A 306 7.08 -12.87 0.66
CA SER A 306 5.73 -12.54 1.13
C SER A 306 4.73 -13.38 0.36
N THR A 307 3.92 -14.21 1.04
CA THR A 307 3.08 -15.21 0.38
C THR A 307 1.63 -15.14 0.87
N PHE A 308 0.75 -15.88 0.21
CA PHE A 308 -0.61 -16.16 0.66
C PHE A 308 -0.65 -17.46 1.47
N SER A 309 -1.65 -17.61 2.33
CA SER A 309 -1.84 -18.85 3.08
C SER A 309 -2.68 -19.88 2.34
N ASP A 310 -3.62 -19.49 1.46
CA ASP A 310 -4.55 -20.40 0.80
C ASP A 310 -5.08 -19.95 -0.59
N TRP A 311 -4.41 -19.05 -1.28
CA TRP A 311 -4.77 -18.66 -2.64
C TRP A 311 -4.25 -19.67 -3.68
N TRP A 312 -4.97 -20.80 -3.81
CA TRP A 312 -4.53 -21.93 -4.64
C TRP A 312 -5.32 -21.99 -5.95
N ALA A 313 -4.65 -22.40 -7.02
CA ALA A 313 -5.22 -22.82 -8.30
C ALA A 313 -6.22 -21.82 -8.94
N TYR A 314 -6.23 -20.55 -8.54
CA TYR A 314 -7.10 -19.53 -9.12
C TYR A 314 -6.67 -19.11 -10.55
N LYS A 315 -5.45 -19.49 -10.96
CA LYS A 315 -4.92 -19.38 -12.32
C LYS A 315 -3.84 -20.44 -12.56
N VAL A 316 -3.50 -20.71 -13.84
CA VAL A 316 -2.59 -21.80 -14.23
C VAL A 316 -1.25 -21.71 -13.52
N GLU A 317 -0.63 -20.53 -13.41
CA GLU A 317 0.67 -20.37 -12.74
C GLU A 317 0.60 -20.47 -11.21
N ALA A 318 -0.59 -20.70 -10.63
CA ALA A 318 -0.81 -20.91 -9.21
C ALA A 318 -1.20 -22.37 -8.87
N TYR A 319 -1.16 -23.30 -9.82
CA TYR A 319 -1.58 -24.70 -9.60
C TYR A 319 -0.71 -25.46 -8.60
N ASP A 320 0.58 -25.14 -8.54
CA ASP A 320 1.52 -25.79 -7.63
C ASP A 320 1.61 -25.11 -6.25
N ALA A 321 0.72 -24.16 -5.96
CA ALA A 321 0.62 -23.57 -4.64
C ALA A 321 0.18 -24.62 -3.60
N ILE A 322 0.83 -24.62 -2.43
CA ILE A 322 0.56 -25.54 -1.35
C ILE A 322 0.42 -24.82 0.00
N PRO A 323 -0.40 -25.33 0.94
CA PRO A 323 -0.62 -24.68 2.24
C PRO A 323 0.60 -24.68 3.17
N TYR A 324 1.64 -25.46 2.84
CA TYR A 324 2.86 -25.60 3.64
C TYR A 324 3.96 -24.61 3.23
N ASN A 325 3.74 -23.81 2.16
CA ASN A 325 4.74 -22.97 1.53
C ASN A 325 5.45 -22.05 2.53
N ALA A 326 4.67 -21.24 3.28
CA ALA A 326 5.23 -20.33 4.27
C ALA A 326 6.08 -21.04 5.34
N ALA A 327 5.61 -22.18 5.84
CA ALA A 327 6.32 -22.95 6.87
C ALA A 327 7.61 -23.59 6.34
N ILE A 328 7.59 -24.11 5.12
CA ILE A 328 8.80 -24.69 4.50
C ILE A 328 9.86 -23.61 4.32
N MET A 329 9.51 -22.47 3.73
CA MET A 329 10.44 -21.35 3.54
C MET A 329 10.98 -20.82 4.89
N THR A 330 10.12 -20.67 5.91
CA THR A 330 10.55 -20.25 7.24
C THR A 330 11.59 -21.19 7.84
N ARG A 331 11.36 -22.53 7.77
CA ARG A 331 12.30 -23.54 8.27
C ARG A 331 13.61 -23.60 7.49
N ARG A 332 13.63 -23.11 6.25
CA ARG A 332 14.85 -22.95 5.43
C ARG A 332 15.56 -21.61 5.66
N GLY A 333 15.08 -20.79 6.60
CA GLY A 333 15.73 -19.54 6.98
C GLY A 333 15.36 -18.33 6.14
N VAL A 334 14.33 -18.44 5.30
CA VAL A 334 13.77 -17.28 4.61
C VAL A 334 12.97 -16.41 5.59
N VAL A 335 13.12 -15.10 5.53
CA VAL A 335 12.23 -14.17 6.24
C VAL A 335 10.91 -14.12 5.49
N VAL A 336 9.90 -14.84 6.01
CA VAL A 336 8.59 -14.97 5.37
C VAL A 336 7.58 -14.03 6.00
N SER A 337 6.72 -13.40 5.19
CA SER A 337 5.50 -12.70 5.62
C SER A 337 4.27 -13.22 4.88
N ILE A 338 3.10 -12.92 5.43
CA ILE A 338 1.82 -13.05 4.74
C ILE A 338 1.39 -11.66 4.29
N ASN A 339 0.84 -11.54 3.08
CA ASN A 339 0.29 -10.30 2.53
C ASN A 339 -1.15 -10.49 2.04
N SER A 340 -1.84 -9.39 1.82
CA SER A 340 -3.22 -9.42 1.34
C SER A 340 -3.33 -9.44 -0.18
N ASP A 341 -2.66 -8.52 -0.87
CA ASP A 341 -2.90 -8.16 -2.29
C ASP A 341 -4.39 -7.79 -2.57
N ASP A 342 -5.18 -7.64 -1.52
CA ASP A 342 -6.63 -7.39 -1.56
C ASP A 342 -7.06 -6.63 -0.30
N ALA A 343 -7.92 -5.61 -0.44
CA ALA A 343 -8.35 -4.76 0.67
C ALA A 343 -9.25 -5.50 1.69
N GLU A 344 -10.05 -6.48 1.26
CA GLU A 344 -10.87 -7.28 2.17
C GLU A 344 -10.00 -8.26 2.96
N GLU A 345 -9.07 -8.95 2.28
CA GLU A 345 -8.10 -9.87 2.87
C GLU A 345 -7.23 -9.17 3.92
N ALA A 346 -6.84 -7.91 3.70
CA ALA A 346 -6.05 -7.12 4.64
C ALA A 346 -6.71 -7.01 6.02
N THR A 347 -8.05 -7.03 6.09
CA THR A 347 -8.79 -6.90 7.34
C THR A 347 -8.65 -8.09 8.29
N HIS A 348 -8.10 -9.23 7.84
CA HIS A 348 -7.95 -10.46 8.64
C HIS A 348 -6.61 -11.19 8.47
N LEU A 349 -5.53 -10.46 8.18
CA LEU A 349 -4.18 -11.01 8.07
C LEU A 349 -3.72 -11.83 9.29
N ASN A 350 -4.23 -11.53 10.48
CA ASN A 350 -4.00 -12.35 11.67
C ASN A 350 -4.53 -13.78 11.51
N GLN A 351 -5.68 -13.96 10.85
CA GLN A 351 -6.25 -15.28 10.59
C GLN A 351 -5.48 -16.01 9.48
N GLU A 352 -4.99 -15.26 8.49
CA GLU A 352 -4.13 -15.81 7.44
C GLU A 352 -2.81 -16.34 8.04
N ALA A 353 -2.22 -15.61 8.97
CA ALA A 353 -1.06 -16.10 9.72
C ALA A 353 -1.38 -17.35 10.54
N ALA A 354 -2.55 -17.41 11.18
CA ALA A 354 -2.98 -18.57 11.97
C ALA A 354 -3.13 -19.86 11.15
N LYS A 355 -3.51 -19.75 9.87
CA LYS A 355 -3.59 -20.92 8.96
C LYS A 355 -2.24 -21.64 8.83
N THR A 356 -1.11 -20.92 8.92
CA THR A 356 0.24 -21.50 8.84
C THR A 356 0.59 -22.39 10.03
N MET A 357 -0.03 -22.15 11.20
CA MET A 357 0.08 -23.05 12.36
C MET A 357 -0.61 -24.37 12.07
N LYS A 358 -1.83 -24.32 11.57
CA LYS A 358 -2.64 -25.51 11.30
C LYS A 358 -2.06 -26.35 10.17
N PHE A 359 -1.72 -25.75 9.05
CA PHE A 359 -1.25 -26.47 7.87
C PHE A 359 0.27 -26.71 7.91
N GLY A 360 1.04 -25.71 8.30
CA GLY A 360 2.50 -25.78 8.27
C GLY A 360 3.14 -26.19 9.59
N GLY A 361 2.41 -26.17 10.72
CA GLY A 361 2.95 -26.45 12.05
C GLY A 361 3.96 -25.42 12.52
N LEU A 362 3.82 -24.15 12.13
CA LEU A 362 4.56 -23.05 12.75
C LEU A 362 4.08 -22.86 14.19
N SER A 363 4.98 -22.44 15.06
CA SER A 363 4.63 -22.03 16.42
C SER A 363 3.78 -20.74 16.38
N HIS A 364 3.12 -20.43 17.49
CA HIS A 364 2.35 -19.19 17.66
C HIS A 364 3.22 -17.95 17.40
N ASP A 365 4.43 -17.91 17.97
CA ASP A 365 5.35 -16.79 17.79
C ASP A 365 5.84 -16.65 16.35
N GLU A 366 6.12 -17.76 15.66
CA GLU A 366 6.50 -17.74 14.24
C GLU A 366 5.36 -17.22 13.37
N ALA A 367 4.13 -17.70 13.61
CA ALA A 367 2.95 -17.24 12.87
C ALA A 367 2.69 -15.73 13.08
N LEU A 368 2.79 -15.24 14.32
CA LEU A 368 2.60 -13.82 14.60
C LEU A 368 3.66 -12.95 13.92
N LYS A 369 4.92 -13.42 13.83
CA LYS A 369 5.99 -12.72 13.11
C LYS A 369 5.69 -12.55 11.63
N LEU A 370 4.91 -13.45 11.01
CA LEU A 370 4.60 -13.36 9.57
C LEU A 370 3.82 -12.10 9.19
N VAL A 371 3.12 -11.50 10.14
CA VAL A 371 2.29 -10.30 9.92
C VAL A 371 2.72 -9.10 10.76
N THR A 372 3.85 -9.20 11.47
CA THR A 372 4.37 -8.12 12.33
C THR A 372 5.85 -7.83 12.06
N LEU A 373 6.77 -8.57 12.66
CA LEU A 373 8.22 -8.33 12.60
C LEU A 373 8.81 -8.64 11.21
N ASN A 374 8.40 -9.74 10.59
CA ASN A 374 8.98 -10.13 9.30
C ASN A 374 8.68 -9.13 8.17
N PRO A 375 7.43 -8.66 7.97
CA PRO A 375 7.18 -7.59 7.01
C PRO A 375 7.90 -6.28 7.40
N ALA A 376 8.05 -5.95 8.68
CA ALA A 376 8.85 -4.80 9.10
C ALA A 376 10.31 -4.93 8.65
N ILE A 377 10.92 -6.12 8.78
CA ILE A 377 12.27 -6.42 8.27
C ILE A 377 12.33 -6.26 6.76
N GLN A 378 11.34 -6.81 6.04
CA GLN A 378 11.29 -6.74 4.57
C GLN A 378 11.17 -5.30 4.06
N LEU A 379 10.48 -4.43 4.80
CA LEU A 379 10.33 -3.01 4.47
C LEU A 379 11.47 -2.14 5.04
N GLY A 380 12.36 -2.69 5.87
CA GLY A 380 13.46 -1.96 6.51
C GLY A 380 13.02 -0.99 7.60
N ILE A 381 11.88 -1.25 8.24
CA ILE A 381 11.29 -0.42 9.31
C ILE A 381 11.27 -1.11 10.68
N ASP A 382 11.90 -2.27 10.81
CA ASP A 382 11.92 -3.12 12.00
C ASP A 382 12.54 -2.45 13.24
N LYS A 383 13.33 -1.42 13.05
CA LYS A 383 13.86 -0.60 14.16
C LYS A 383 12.78 0.32 14.76
N ARG A 384 11.68 0.51 14.09
CA ARG A 384 10.61 1.42 14.50
C ARG A 384 9.31 0.73 14.87
N VAL A 385 8.95 -0.37 14.19
CA VAL A 385 7.68 -1.10 14.36
C VAL A 385 7.90 -2.60 14.29
N GLY A 386 6.83 -3.41 14.37
CA GLY A 386 6.83 -4.86 14.17
C GLY A 386 7.10 -5.69 15.44
N SER A 387 7.45 -5.05 16.55
CA SER A 387 7.55 -5.68 17.88
C SER A 387 7.32 -4.64 18.97
N ILE A 388 6.98 -5.10 20.19
CA ILE A 388 6.78 -4.22 21.34
C ILE A 388 8.09 -4.11 22.12
N ASP A 389 8.88 -3.10 21.74
CA ASP A 389 10.16 -2.77 22.38
C ASP A 389 10.20 -1.29 22.77
N VAL A 390 10.86 -0.99 23.89
CA VAL A 390 11.05 0.41 24.33
C VAL A 390 11.77 1.22 23.25
N GLY A 391 11.24 2.40 22.96
CA GLY A 391 11.75 3.32 21.93
C GLY A 391 11.15 3.15 20.54
N LYS A 392 10.46 2.05 20.26
CA LYS A 392 9.71 1.89 19.02
C LYS A 392 8.44 2.76 19.01
N ASP A 393 7.92 2.99 17.82
CA ASP A 393 6.65 3.69 17.65
C ASP A 393 5.53 2.87 18.30
N ALA A 394 4.59 3.53 18.96
CA ALA A 394 3.47 2.88 19.61
C ALA A 394 2.36 2.58 18.59
N ASP A 395 2.70 1.71 17.63
CA ASP A 395 1.78 1.10 16.68
C ASP A 395 1.34 -0.24 17.27
N LEU A 396 0.15 -0.28 17.86
CA LEU A 396 -0.32 -1.38 18.70
C LEU A 396 -1.77 -1.75 18.37
N VAL A 397 -2.11 -3.01 18.58
CA VAL A 397 -3.50 -3.50 18.44
C VAL A 397 -3.93 -4.22 19.71
N ILE A 398 -5.13 -3.90 20.17
CA ILE A 398 -5.78 -4.56 21.30
C ILE A 398 -6.87 -5.48 20.77
N TYR A 399 -6.80 -6.78 21.08
CA TYR A 399 -7.77 -7.81 20.72
C TYR A 399 -8.52 -8.30 21.94
N ASN A 400 -9.78 -8.73 21.76
CA ASN A 400 -10.58 -9.36 22.81
C ASN A 400 -10.17 -10.81 23.14
N HIS A 401 -9.48 -11.50 22.21
CA HIS A 401 -8.98 -12.86 22.32
C HIS A 401 -7.56 -12.93 21.76
N ASP A 402 -6.93 -14.10 21.89
CA ASP A 402 -5.66 -14.38 21.19
C ASP A 402 -5.77 -13.97 19.71
N PRO A 403 -4.85 -13.14 19.20
CA PRO A 403 -4.93 -12.56 17.84
C PRO A 403 -4.99 -13.63 16.73
N LEU A 404 -4.42 -14.83 16.94
CA LEU A 404 -4.43 -15.93 15.98
C LEU A 404 -5.67 -16.85 16.14
N SER A 405 -6.62 -16.49 16.99
CA SER A 405 -7.89 -17.19 17.13
C SER A 405 -8.92 -16.69 16.12
N ALA A 406 -9.75 -17.57 15.59
CA ALA A 406 -10.93 -17.19 14.78
C ALA A 406 -11.96 -16.33 15.54
N TYR A 407 -11.87 -16.26 16.87
CA TYR A 407 -12.72 -15.41 17.71
C TYR A 407 -12.09 -14.03 18.01
N ALA A 408 -10.87 -13.79 17.51
CA ALA A 408 -10.18 -12.53 17.71
C ALA A 408 -10.89 -11.39 17.00
N VAL A 409 -11.17 -10.33 17.75
CA VAL A 409 -11.79 -9.12 17.23
C VAL A 409 -11.03 -7.92 17.78
N VAL A 410 -10.57 -7.05 16.89
CA VAL A 410 -9.88 -5.82 17.25
C VAL A 410 -10.80 -4.93 18.09
N GLN A 411 -10.30 -4.48 19.21
CA GLN A 411 -10.96 -3.51 20.09
C GLN A 411 -10.46 -2.10 19.84
N GLN A 412 -9.14 -1.92 19.72
CA GLN A 412 -8.51 -0.64 19.40
C GLN A 412 -7.27 -0.86 18.54
N THR A 413 -7.02 0.07 17.62
CA THR A 413 -5.79 0.17 16.83
C THR A 413 -5.16 1.54 17.05
N LEU A 414 -3.91 1.52 17.49
CA LEU A 414 -3.11 2.72 17.78
C LEU A 414 -1.99 2.84 16.75
N ILE A 415 -1.74 4.07 16.29
CA ILE A 415 -0.58 4.43 15.47
C ILE A 415 0.07 5.66 16.09
N ASP A 416 1.39 5.63 16.26
CA ASP A 416 2.14 6.72 16.92
C ASP A 416 1.50 7.13 18.25
N GLY A 417 1.02 6.14 19.03
CA GLY A 417 0.38 6.36 20.32
C GLY A 417 -0.97 7.07 20.28
N ARG A 418 -1.63 7.15 19.12
CA ARG A 418 -2.98 7.70 18.96
C ARG A 418 -3.94 6.61 18.52
N ILE A 419 -5.15 6.60 19.08
CA ILE A 419 -6.20 5.66 18.72
C ILE A 419 -6.83 6.12 17.40
N TYR A 420 -6.66 5.34 16.33
CA TYR A 420 -7.27 5.56 15.01
C TYR A 420 -8.53 4.73 14.78
N PHE A 421 -8.64 3.58 15.45
CA PHE A 421 -9.84 2.78 15.47
C PHE A 421 -10.21 2.41 16.92
N ASP A 422 -11.47 2.59 17.29
CA ASP A 422 -12.06 2.15 18.55
C ASP A 422 -13.42 1.53 18.26
N ARG A 423 -13.55 0.24 18.48
CA ARG A 423 -14.76 -0.53 18.16
C ARG A 423 -16.00 -0.05 18.90
N ARG A 424 -15.87 0.35 20.15
CA ARG A 424 -17.04 0.83 20.94
C ARG A 424 -17.57 2.12 20.35
N ARG A 425 -16.68 3.01 19.97
CA ARG A 425 -17.03 4.27 19.31
C ARG A 425 -17.61 4.02 17.93
N ASP A 426 -16.99 3.17 17.12
CA ASP A 426 -17.49 2.81 15.78
C ASP A 426 -18.94 2.29 15.84
N ILE A 427 -19.22 1.35 16.76
CA ILE A 427 -20.57 0.80 16.92
C ILE A 427 -21.57 1.88 17.38
N ALA A 428 -21.17 2.76 18.30
CA ALA A 428 -22.04 3.84 18.80
C ALA A 428 -22.36 4.87 17.69
N ASP A 429 -21.40 5.14 16.82
CA ASP A 429 -21.55 6.16 15.76
C ASP A 429 -22.34 5.65 14.54
N ARG A 430 -22.48 4.34 14.34
CA ARG A 430 -23.19 3.74 13.18
C ARG A 430 -24.60 4.28 12.96
N ALA A 431 -25.37 4.42 14.05
CA ALA A 431 -26.74 4.95 13.97
C ALA A 431 -26.80 6.43 13.50
N ASN A 432 -25.79 7.21 13.86
CA ASN A 432 -25.66 8.61 13.42
C ASN A 432 -25.22 8.70 11.96
N LEU A 433 -24.26 7.89 11.55
CA LEU A 433 -23.81 7.78 10.16
C LEU A 433 -24.95 7.37 9.22
N GLU A 434 -25.82 6.42 9.63
CA GLU A 434 -26.99 6.05 8.82
C GLU A 434 -28.02 7.19 8.69
N LYS A 435 -28.22 8.00 9.73
CA LYS A 435 -29.08 9.18 9.66
C LYS A 435 -28.50 10.24 8.73
N GLU A 436 -27.20 10.50 8.85
CA GLU A 436 -26.49 11.46 8.01
C GLU A 436 -26.51 11.04 6.55
N LYS A 437 -26.22 9.77 6.24
CA LYS A 437 -26.31 9.19 4.90
C LYS A 437 -27.68 9.39 4.29
N LYS A 438 -28.76 9.06 5.02
CA LYS A 438 -30.14 9.28 4.55
C LYS A 438 -30.42 10.76 4.28
N ALA A 439 -29.99 11.67 5.16
CA ALA A 439 -30.18 13.09 4.98
C ALA A 439 -29.42 13.64 3.75
N LEU A 440 -28.20 13.17 3.50
CA LEU A 440 -27.40 13.52 2.32
C LEU A 440 -28.05 12.99 1.04
N MET A 441 -28.50 11.74 1.00
CA MET A 441 -29.21 11.15 -0.15
C MET A 441 -30.51 11.91 -0.47
N GLU A 442 -31.30 12.30 0.53
CA GLU A 442 -32.49 13.12 0.33
C GLU A 442 -32.16 14.52 -0.22
N LYS A 443 -31.07 15.13 0.28
CA LYS A 443 -30.60 16.43 -0.22
C LYS A 443 -30.15 16.34 -1.68
N GLU A 444 -29.43 15.30 -2.04
CA GLU A 444 -28.98 15.05 -3.41
C GLU A 444 -30.17 14.85 -4.35
N LYS A 445 -31.12 14.00 -3.97
CA LYS A 445 -32.36 13.77 -4.74
C LYS A 445 -33.14 15.06 -4.99
N LYS A 446 -33.30 15.89 -3.94
CA LYS A 446 -33.96 17.21 -4.08
C LYS A 446 -33.18 18.18 -4.98
N ALA A 447 -31.84 18.08 -5.00
CA ALA A 447 -31.01 18.90 -5.87
C ALA A 447 -31.12 18.45 -7.35
N GLU A 448 -31.26 17.16 -7.60
CA GLU A 448 -31.49 16.62 -8.95
C GLU A 448 -32.88 16.95 -9.48
N GLU A 449 -33.93 16.85 -8.65
CA GLU A 449 -35.28 17.25 -8.98
C GLU A 449 -35.33 18.72 -9.40
N LYS A 450 -34.69 19.63 -8.65
CA LYS A 450 -34.57 21.04 -8.99
C LYS A 450 -33.82 21.32 -10.29
N LYS A 451 -32.79 20.51 -10.62
CA LYS A 451 -32.08 20.61 -11.90
C LYS A 451 -32.94 20.12 -13.08
N GLY A 452 -33.83 19.15 -12.83
CA GLY A 452 -34.80 18.66 -13.82
C GLY A 452 -35.91 19.64 -14.16
N GLU A 453 -36.38 20.43 -13.18
CA GLU A 453 -37.43 21.45 -13.37
C GLU A 453 -36.92 22.73 -14.07
N GLY A 454 -35.62 22.97 -14.14
CA GLY A 454 -34.99 24.17 -14.69
C GLY A 454 -34.70 24.18 -16.19
N LYS A 455 -35.15 23.20 -16.99
CA LYS A 455 -35.06 23.26 -18.45
C LYS A 455 -36.34 23.81 -19.06
N PRO A 456 -36.36 25.07 -19.53
CA PRO A 456 -37.48 25.57 -20.38
C PRO A 456 -37.45 24.79 -21.72
N GLY A 457 -38.63 24.33 -22.10
CA GLY A 457 -38.82 23.58 -23.31
C GLY A 457 -38.29 24.30 -24.55
N ASP A 458 -37.36 23.68 -25.24
CA ASP A 458 -36.99 24.07 -26.59
C ASP A 458 -38.00 23.49 -27.56
N LYS A 459 -38.70 24.41 -28.21
CA LYS A 459 -39.79 24.15 -29.18
C LYS A 459 -39.26 23.39 -30.38
N LYS A 460 -40.02 22.38 -30.75
CA LYS A 460 -40.01 21.64 -32.04
C LYS A 460 -39.56 22.52 -33.21
N ARG A 461 -38.58 22.08 -33.93
CA ARG A 461 -38.41 22.37 -35.34
C ARG A 461 -38.20 21.05 -36.13
N GLY A 462 -38.99 20.90 -37.13
CA GLY A 462 -39.41 19.70 -37.81
C GLY A 462 -38.39 18.89 -38.62
N GLU A 463 -38.79 17.70 -38.77
CA GLU A 463 -38.72 16.77 -39.90
C GLU A 463 -37.39 16.56 -40.65
N GLY A 464 -36.93 15.33 -40.56
CA GLY A 464 -35.92 14.73 -41.42
C GLY A 464 -35.55 13.35 -40.94
N LYS A 465 -36.36 12.33 -41.30
CA LYS A 465 -35.94 10.93 -41.19
C LYS A 465 -34.77 10.63 -42.12
N PRO A 466 -33.81 9.78 -41.74
CA PRO A 466 -33.81 8.45 -42.34
C PRO A 466 -33.69 7.31 -41.33
N GLU A 467 -34.31 6.22 -41.73
CA GLU A 467 -34.36 4.94 -41.04
C GLU A 467 -32.96 4.28 -40.94
N GLY A 468 -32.59 3.92 -39.74
CA GLY A 468 -31.48 3.01 -39.45
C GLY A 468 -31.92 2.05 -38.35
N LYS A 469 -31.90 0.76 -38.63
CA LYS A 469 -32.27 -0.32 -37.72
C LYS A 469 -31.48 -0.28 -36.43
N PRO A 470 -32.04 -0.67 -35.26
CA PRO A 470 -31.30 -0.79 -34.04
C PRO A 470 -30.43 -2.06 -34.05
N GLU A 471 -29.13 -1.87 -33.82
CA GLU A 471 -28.22 -2.97 -33.52
C GLU A 471 -28.43 -3.45 -32.08
N ASP A 472 -28.56 -4.76 -31.94
CA ASP A 472 -28.68 -5.49 -30.69
C ASP A 472 -27.47 -5.24 -29.76
N LYS A 473 -27.72 -4.74 -28.56
CA LYS A 473 -26.73 -4.75 -27.48
C LYS A 473 -26.57 -6.18 -26.95
N PRO A 474 -25.35 -6.69 -26.79
CA PRO A 474 -25.15 -8.01 -26.20
C PRO A 474 -25.57 -8.04 -24.72
N LYS A 475 -26.40 -9.03 -24.39
CA LYS A 475 -26.79 -9.36 -23.01
C LYS A 475 -25.55 -9.82 -22.22
N PRO A 476 -25.44 -9.49 -20.91
CA PRO A 476 -24.40 -10.04 -20.05
C PRO A 476 -24.55 -11.56 -19.94
N PRO A 477 -23.43 -12.32 -19.78
CA PRO A 477 -23.49 -13.76 -19.70
C PRO A 477 -24.21 -14.21 -18.42
N GLN A 478 -25.21 -15.09 -18.60
CA GLN A 478 -25.88 -15.78 -17.51
C GLN A 478 -24.92 -16.79 -16.87
N ALA A 479 -24.85 -16.78 -15.54
CA ALA A 479 -24.15 -17.78 -14.78
C ALA A 479 -24.68 -19.19 -15.12
N ALA A 480 -23.78 -20.08 -15.55
CA ALA A 480 -24.10 -21.47 -15.80
C ALA A 480 -24.39 -22.19 -14.49
N SER A 481 -25.60 -22.66 -14.31
CA SER A 481 -25.98 -23.60 -13.25
C SER A 481 -25.29 -24.93 -13.52
N VAL A 482 -24.37 -25.33 -12.67
CA VAL A 482 -23.81 -26.69 -12.66
C VAL A 482 -24.83 -27.61 -11.98
N SER A 483 -25.55 -28.41 -12.77
CA SER A 483 -26.33 -29.52 -12.29
C SER A 483 -25.39 -30.67 -11.91
N GLY A 484 -25.52 -31.17 -10.68
CA GLY A 484 -24.77 -32.30 -10.18
C GLY A 484 -25.07 -33.59 -10.98
N GLY A 485 -24.04 -34.36 -11.22
CA GLY A 485 -24.08 -35.74 -11.69
C GLY A 485 -23.01 -36.53 -10.93
N ALA A 486 -23.47 -37.43 -10.10
CA ALA A 486 -22.65 -38.41 -9.39
C ALA A 486 -21.98 -39.38 -10.37
N LEU A 487 -20.67 -39.62 -10.18
CA LEU A 487 -20.05 -40.96 -10.10
C LEU A 487 -18.59 -40.73 -9.65
#